data_0f382c322111d6407b2d24ad995cf0cd
#
_entry.id   0f382c322111d6407b2d24ad995cf0cd
#
_cell.length_a   1.000
_cell.length_b   1.000
_cell.length_c   1.000
_cell.angle_alpha   90.00
_cell.angle_beta   90.00
_cell.angle_gamma   90.00
#
_symmetry.space_group_name_H-M   'P 1'
#
loop_
_entity.id
_entity.type
_entity.pdbx_description
1 polymer ?
#
loop_
_entity_poly.entity_id
_entity_poly.type
_entity_poly.pdbx_seq_one_letter_code
_entity_poly.pdbx_strand_id
1 'polypeptide(L)'
;TKVPAKWDETYDVVVVGSGLAGMSAAVEATAAGASCVIIEKMAIVGGNSNINAGAMAVTGTPMQQKKGIKDSPELLAEDMLREGLGLGDPAQVKLVAEKSLEAWEWTRKTLGVEWNEQTVVAEGGHSVARGCITLSGTGSTIIMKGIEKAKQQGAKVMTRTYVEDVIREEGGRVLGLKVRTGYKFPDASSGTVRYIRAAKAVVLAHG
;
A
#
# COMPACT_ATOMS: atom_id res chain seq x y z
N THR A 1 19.92 -10.67 -12.34
CA THR A 1 21.19 -10.14 -11.75
C THR A 1 21.93 -11.26 -11.03
N LYS A 2 23.27 -11.28 -11.12
CA LYS A 2 24.11 -12.26 -10.42
C LYS A 2 23.98 -12.09 -8.91
N VAL A 3 23.91 -13.20 -8.17
CA VAL A 3 23.86 -13.19 -6.70
C VAL A 3 25.14 -12.52 -6.17
N PRO A 4 25.05 -11.52 -5.28
CA PRO A 4 26.22 -10.83 -4.75
C PRO A 4 27.02 -11.73 -3.81
N ALA A 5 28.33 -11.53 -3.74
CA ALA A 5 29.19 -12.24 -2.81
C ALA A 5 28.90 -11.88 -1.34
N LYS A 6 28.35 -10.68 -1.12
CA LYS A 6 27.99 -10.16 0.20
C LYS A 6 26.72 -9.34 0.14
N TRP A 7 25.88 -9.48 1.14
CA TRP A 7 24.69 -8.65 1.39
C TRP A 7 25.05 -7.56 2.41
N ASP A 8 24.59 -6.34 2.17
CA ASP A 8 24.83 -5.20 3.09
C ASP A 8 23.88 -5.21 4.28
N GLU A 9 22.62 -5.58 4.03
CA GLU A 9 21.58 -5.69 5.06
C GLU A 9 20.69 -6.90 4.78
N THR A 10 20.07 -7.45 5.82
CA THR A 10 19.14 -8.59 5.71
C THR A 10 17.90 -8.31 6.53
N TYR A 11 16.73 -8.55 5.92
CA TYR A 11 15.41 -8.47 6.55
C TYR A 11 14.59 -9.71 6.19
N ASP A 12 13.61 -10.07 6.99
CA ASP A 12 12.65 -11.12 6.64
C ASP A 12 11.84 -10.70 5.41
N VAL A 13 11.29 -9.48 5.43
CA VAL A 13 10.46 -8.93 4.36
C VAL A 13 11.04 -7.60 3.87
N VAL A 14 11.21 -7.49 2.56
CA VAL A 14 11.63 -6.25 1.90
C VAL A 14 10.46 -5.75 1.05
N VAL A 15 9.94 -4.56 1.37
CA VAL A 15 8.81 -3.95 0.68
C VAL A 15 9.30 -2.84 -0.23
N VAL A 16 8.95 -2.89 -1.51
CA VAL A 16 9.28 -1.88 -2.51
C VAL A 16 8.09 -0.95 -2.74
N GLY A 17 8.26 0.31 -2.38
CA GLY A 17 7.22 1.33 -2.42
C GLY A 17 6.56 1.55 -1.06
N SER A 18 6.29 2.81 -0.74
CA SER A 18 5.70 3.26 0.54
C SER A 18 4.26 3.75 0.41
N GLY A 19 3.61 3.49 -0.73
CA GLY A 19 2.19 3.76 -0.93
C GLY A 19 1.31 2.89 -0.03
N LEU A 20 -0.02 2.99 -0.17
CA LEU A 20 -0.97 2.27 0.70
C LEU A 20 -0.67 0.76 0.79
N ALA A 21 -0.43 0.11 -0.35
CA ALA A 21 -0.16 -1.34 -0.38
C ALA A 21 1.15 -1.71 0.35
N GLY A 22 2.23 -0.96 0.09
CA GLY A 22 3.53 -1.25 0.73
C GLY A 22 3.53 -0.93 2.22
N MET A 23 2.93 0.18 2.61
CA MET A 23 2.74 0.55 4.01
C MET A 23 1.95 -0.53 4.77
N SER A 24 0.82 -0.97 4.21
CA SER A 24 -0.01 -2.02 4.82
C SER A 24 0.75 -3.35 4.94
N ALA A 25 1.48 -3.75 3.89
CA ALA A 25 2.31 -4.96 3.94
C ALA A 25 3.36 -4.89 5.04
N ALA A 26 4.00 -3.73 5.24
CA ALA A 26 5.00 -3.56 6.30
C ALA A 26 4.38 -3.61 7.70
N VAL A 27 3.21 -2.97 7.90
CA VAL A 27 2.48 -3.03 9.18
C VAL A 27 2.12 -4.47 9.54
N GLU A 28 1.57 -5.23 8.60
CA GLU A 28 1.19 -6.62 8.84
C GLU A 28 2.40 -7.54 9.03
N ALA A 29 3.46 -7.38 8.22
CA ALA A 29 4.68 -8.17 8.36
C ALA A 29 5.32 -7.97 9.75
N THR A 30 5.42 -6.72 10.22
CA THR A 30 5.99 -6.43 11.53
C THR A 30 5.08 -6.82 12.68
N ALA A 31 3.75 -6.72 12.53
CA ALA A 31 2.80 -7.24 13.50
C ALA A 31 2.92 -8.77 13.67
N ALA A 32 3.29 -9.48 12.60
CA ALA A 32 3.59 -10.91 12.64
C ALA A 32 5.02 -11.24 13.14
N GLY A 33 5.76 -10.26 13.64
CA GLY A 33 7.12 -10.44 14.20
C GLY A 33 8.24 -10.53 13.17
N ALA A 34 7.98 -10.22 11.88
CA ALA A 34 9.02 -10.22 10.87
C ALA A 34 9.84 -8.92 10.90
N SER A 35 11.16 -9.02 10.74
CA SER A 35 11.98 -7.85 10.43
C SER A 35 11.64 -7.33 9.04
N CYS A 36 11.38 -6.01 8.91
CA CYS A 36 10.88 -5.42 7.68
C CYS A 36 11.60 -4.12 7.32
N VAL A 37 11.82 -3.90 6.02
CA VAL A 37 12.27 -2.63 5.48
C VAL A 37 11.39 -2.19 4.32
N ILE A 38 11.01 -0.91 4.32
CA ILE A 38 10.33 -0.25 3.18
C ILE A 38 11.39 0.51 2.38
N ILE A 39 11.46 0.23 1.09
CA ILE A 39 12.34 0.91 0.13
C ILE A 39 11.50 1.92 -0.66
N GLU A 40 11.82 3.20 -0.54
CA GLU A 40 11.14 4.29 -1.23
C GLU A 40 12.14 5.11 -2.06
N LYS A 41 11.86 5.26 -3.36
CA LYS A 41 12.76 6.00 -4.27
C LYS A 41 12.75 7.51 -4.01
N MET A 42 11.61 8.05 -3.59
CA MET A 42 11.45 9.48 -3.34
C MET A 42 11.96 9.88 -1.95
N ALA A 43 12.11 11.17 -1.72
CA ALA A 43 12.47 11.71 -0.41
C ALA A 43 11.30 11.65 0.59
N ILE A 44 10.06 11.58 0.07
CA ILE A 44 8.82 11.58 0.83
C ILE A 44 8.12 10.26 0.60
N VAL A 45 7.60 9.66 1.66
CA VAL A 45 6.83 8.42 1.61
C VAL A 45 5.41 8.63 1.08
N GLY A 46 4.78 7.57 0.58
CA GLY A 46 3.36 7.49 0.30
C GLY A 46 2.96 7.59 -1.16
N GLY A 47 3.82 8.11 -2.04
CA GLY A 47 3.50 8.25 -3.47
C GLY A 47 2.14 8.91 -3.72
N ASN A 48 1.38 8.40 -4.67
CA ASN A 48 0.03 8.93 -4.99
C ASN A 48 -0.97 8.76 -3.85
N SER A 49 -0.78 7.77 -2.97
CA SER A 49 -1.64 7.61 -1.80
C SER A 49 -1.51 8.75 -0.78
N ASN A 50 -0.40 9.48 -0.81
CA ASN A 50 -0.15 10.63 0.08
C ASN A 50 -0.84 11.93 -0.41
N ILE A 51 -1.12 12.05 -1.69
CA ILE A 51 -1.59 13.30 -2.33
C ILE A 51 -3.06 13.25 -2.78
N ASN A 52 -3.78 12.17 -2.51
CA ASN A 52 -5.21 12.06 -2.81
C ASN A 52 -6.08 12.66 -1.70
N ALA A 53 -7.40 12.76 -1.95
CA ALA A 53 -8.38 13.31 -1.02
C ALA A 53 -8.71 12.42 0.21
N GLY A 54 -8.05 11.28 0.38
CA GLY A 54 -8.29 10.37 1.51
C GLY A 54 -9.64 9.68 1.48
N ALA A 55 -10.16 9.40 0.29
CA ALA A 55 -11.42 8.69 0.10
C ALA A 55 -11.19 7.19 -0.15
N MET A 56 -12.10 6.38 0.37
CA MET A 56 -12.21 4.95 0.07
C MET A 56 -13.65 4.59 -0.30
N ALA A 57 -13.84 3.86 -1.37
CA ALA A 57 -15.13 3.24 -1.71
C ALA A 57 -15.35 2.00 -0.82
N VAL A 58 -16.37 2.04 0.03
CA VAL A 58 -16.60 1.01 1.05
C VAL A 58 -18.08 0.65 1.10
N THR A 59 -18.38 -0.65 1.04
CA THR A 59 -19.75 -1.16 1.11
C THR A 59 -20.14 -1.56 2.52
N GLY A 60 -21.42 -1.41 2.87
CA GLY A 60 -21.97 -1.91 4.14
C GLY A 60 -21.56 -1.12 5.38
N THR A 61 -21.10 0.12 5.23
CA THR A 61 -20.68 0.95 6.35
C THR A 61 -21.83 1.35 7.28
N PRO A 62 -21.57 1.60 8.59
CA PRO A 62 -22.58 2.14 9.50
C PRO A 62 -23.22 3.44 9.01
N MET A 63 -22.46 4.27 8.27
CA MET A 63 -22.98 5.52 7.70
C MET A 63 -24.01 5.26 6.61
N GLN A 64 -23.77 4.26 5.73
CA GLN A 64 -24.76 3.83 4.72
C GLN A 64 -26.01 3.28 5.39
N GLN A 65 -25.86 2.43 6.40
CA GLN A 65 -26.98 1.84 7.14
C GLN A 65 -27.86 2.93 7.79
N LYS A 66 -27.27 3.92 8.46
CA LYS A 66 -27.99 5.05 9.07
C LYS A 66 -28.76 5.88 8.04
N LYS A 67 -28.28 5.96 6.80
CA LYS A 67 -28.92 6.70 5.71
C LYS A 67 -29.89 5.85 4.85
N GLY A 68 -30.06 4.57 5.19
CA GLY A 68 -30.89 3.64 4.43
C GLY A 68 -30.36 3.31 3.03
N ILE A 69 -29.07 3.54 2.79
CA ILE A 69 -28.42 3.23 1.51
C ILE A 69 -28.20 1.71 1.44
N LYS A 70 -28.81 1.07 0.46
CA LYS A 70 -28.60 -0.35 0.16
C LYS A 70 -27.43 -0.48 -0.79
N ASP A 71 -26.40 -1.17 -0.34
CA ASP A 71 -25.16 -1.40 -1.09
C ASP A 71 -24.65 -2.82 -0.85
N SER A 72 -23.84 -3.33 -1.77
CA SER A 72 -23.22 -4.65 -1.62
C SER A 72 -21.86 -4.71 -2.34
N PRO A 73 -21.01 -5.66 -1.99
CA PRO A 73 -19.77 -5.93 -2.74
C PRO A 73 -20.01 -6.21 -4.21
N GLU A 74 -21.11 -6.92 -4.55
CA GLU A 74 -21.48 -7.24 -5.93
C GLU A 74 -21.76 -5.95 -6.72
N LEU A 75 -22.57 -5.04 -6.14
CA LEU A 75 -22.88 -3.75 -6.76
C LEU A 75 -21.64 -2.89 -6.96
N LEU A 76 -20.73 -2.88 -5.98
CA LEU A 76 -19.44 -2.19 -6.13
C LEU A 76 -18.61 -2.81 -7.25
N ALA A 77 -18.53 -4.14 -7.32
CA ALA A 77 -17.78 -4.81 -8.38
C ALA A 77 -18.38 -4.54 -9.77
N GLU A 78 -19.71 -4.52 -9.90
CA GLU A 78 -20.39 -4.15 -11.14
C GLU A 78 -20.07 -2.71 -11.56
N ASP A 79 -20.12 -1.76 -10.63
CA ASP A 79 -19.74 -0.37 -10.89
C ASP A 79 -18.27 -0.27 -11.35
N MET A 80 -17.35 -0.93 -10.68
CA MET A 80 -15.93 -0.93 -11.05
C MET A 80 -15.68 -1.50 -12.44
N LEU A 81 -16.33 -2.61 -12.79
CA LEU A 81 -16.18 -3.23 -14.13
C LEU A 81 -16.82 -2.37 -15.21
N ARG A 82 -17.99 -1.78 -14.96
CA ARG A 82 -18.68 -0.89 -15.89
C ARG A 82 -17.85 0.35 -16.19
N GLU A 83 -17.40 1.06 -15.16
CA GLU A 83 -16.60 2.29 -15.33
C GLU A 83 -15.19 2.01 -15.87
N GLY A 84 -14.64 0.86 -15.51
CA GLY A 84 -13.37 0.37 -16.06
C GLY A 84 -13.49 -0.24 -17.47
N LEU A 85 -14.64 -0.10 -18.12
CA LEU A 85 -14.90 -0.63 -19.48
C LEU A 85 -14.55 -2.12 -19.64
N GLY A 86 -14.69 -2.89 -18.57
CA GLY A 86 -14.35 -4.31 -18.54
C GLY A 86 -12.86 -4.63 -18.61
N LEU A 87 -11.96 -3.64 -18.47
CA LEU A 87 -10.52 -3.85 -18.53
C LEU A 87 -9.90 -4.37 -17.20
N GLY A 88 -10.65 -4.23 -16.09
CA GLY A 88 -10.21 -4.75 -14.80
C GLY A 88 -10.25 -6.28 -14.73
N ASP A 89 -9.31 -6.89 -14.02
CA ASP A 89 -9.37 -8.32 -13.71
C ASP A 89 -10.58 -8.59 -12.78
N PRO A 90 -11.58 -9.39 -13.20
CA PRO A 90 -12.80 -9.59 -12.43
C PRO A 90 -12.56 -10.21 -11.04
N ALA A 91 -11.55 -11.07 -10.90
CA ALA A 91 -11.23 -11.71 -9.62
C ALA A 91 -10.65 -10.70 -8.64
N GLN A 92 -9.77 -9.82 -9.11
CA GLN A 92 -9.21 -8.73 -8.29
C GLN A 92 -10.28 -7.70 -7.93
N VAL A 93 -11.13 -7.31 -8.88
CA VAL A 93 -12.25 -6.38 -8.63
C VAL A 93 -13.18 -6.94 -7.55
N LYS A 94 -13.56 -8.21 -7.66
CA LYS A 94 -14.38 -8.89 -6.66
C LYS A 94 -13.71 -8.90 -5.29
N LEU A 95 -12.44 -9.26 -5.22
CA LEU A 95 -11.68 -9.27 -3.97
C LEU A 95 -11.65 -7.89 -3.31
N VAL A 96 -11.38 -6.83 -4.07
CA VAL A 96 -11.35 -5.45 -3.57
C VAL A 96 -12.73 -5.05 -3.04
N ALA A 97 -13.81 -5.36 -3.76
CA ALA A 97 -15.16 -5.05 -3.33
C ALA A 97 -15.55 -5.78 -2.04
N GLU A 98 -15.31 -7.09 -1.96
CA GLU A 98 -15.60 -7.92 -0.79
C GLU A 98 -14.79 -7.51 0.46
N LYS A 99 -13.55 -7.04 0.26
CA LYS A 99 -12.65 -6.66 1.35
C LYS A 99 -12.69 -5.17 1.71
N SER A 100 -13.51 -4.37 1.03
CA SER A 100 -13.55 -2.91 1.23
C SER A 100 -13.86 -2.51 2.68
N LEU A 101 -14.84 -3.15 3.32
CA LEU A 101 -15.21 -2.86 4.70
C LEU A 101 -14.12 -3.30 5.68
N GLU A 102 -13.55 -4.49 5.48
CA GLU A 102 -12.46 -5.01 6.32
C GLU A 102 -11.23 -4.07 6.25
N ALA A 103 -10.85 -3.63 5.04
CA ALA A 103 -9.74 -2.71 4.83
C ALA A 103 -9.99 -1.35 5.50
N TRP A 104 -11.19 -0.79 5.38
CA TRP A 104 -11.58 0.46 6.04
C TRP A 104 -11.55 0.34 7.56
N GLU A 105 -12.11 -0.75 8.12
CA GLU A 105 -12.06 -1.02 9.56
C GLU A 105 -10.63 -1.21 10.07
N TRP A 106 -9.77 -1.87 9.28
CA TRP A 106 -8.36 -2.01 9.59
C TRP A 106 -7.67 -0.65 9.74
N THR A 107 -7.93 0.30 8.83
CA THR A 107 -7.37 1.65 8.97
C THR A 107 -7.82 2.34 10.25
N ARG A 108 -9.06 2.12 10.68
CA ARG A 108 -9.60 2.67 11.94
C ARG A 108 -8.98 2.01 13.17
N LYS A 109 -9.01 0.69 13.20
CA LYS A 109 -8.64 -0.11 14.39
C LYS A 109 -7.14 -0.23 14.57
N THR A 110 -6.41 -0.46 13.47
CA THR A 110 -4.97 -0.73 13.51
C THR A 110 -4.15 0.55 13.41
N LEU A 111 -4.53 1.47 12.51
CA LEU A 111 -3.81 2.72 12.30
C LEU A 111 -4.35 3.90 13.11
N GLY A 112 -5.57 3.80 13.65
CA GLY A 112 -6.23 4.91 14.33
C GLY A 112 -6.61 6.06 13.40
N VAL A 113 -6.94 5.77 12.13
CA VAL A 113 -7.42 6.78 11.19
C VAL A 113 -8.82 7.22 11.58
N GLU A 114 -9.01 8.52 11.68
CA GLU A 114 -10.32 9.14 11.91
C GLU A 114 -11.01 9.42 10.59
N TRP A 115 -12.25 8.95 10.48
CA TRP A 115 -13.10 9.10 9.31
C TRP A 115 -14.25 10.06 9.60
N ASN A 116 -14.72 10.77 8.58
CA ASN A 116 -15.91 11.58 8.69
C ASN A 116 -17.15 10.68 8.74
N GLU A 117 -17.66 10.42 9.92
CA GLU A 117 -18.81 9.53 10.16
C GLU A 117 -20.17 10.20 9.85
N GLN A 118 -20.18 11.48 9.50
CA GLN A 118 -21.41 12.22 9.17
C GLN A 118 -21.77 12.10 7.68
N THR A 119 -20.79 11.81 6.82
CA THR A 119 -20.97 11.86 5.38
C THR A 119 -20.57 10.55 4.70
N VAL A 120 -21.36 10.19 3.70
CA VAL A 120 -21.01 9.22 2.67
C VAL A 120 -21.23 9.95 1.34
N VAL A 121 -20.20 10.00 0.51
CA VAL A 121 -20.27 10.75 -0.75
C VAL A 121 -20.59 9.84 -1.92
N ALA A 122 -21.36 10.37 -2.87
CA ALA A 122 -21.53 9.77 -4.18
C ALA A 122 -20.42 10.29 -5.11
N GLU A 123 -19.49 9.43 -5.45
CA GLU A 123 -18.43 9.73 -6.40
C GLU A 123 -18.85 9.31 -7.81
N GLY A 124 -18.21 9.87 -8.83
CA GLY A 124 -18.52 9.51 -10.23
C GLY A 124 -18.36 8.03 -10.50
N GLY A 125 -19.28 7.45 -11.26
CA GLY A 125 -19.29 6.04 -11.59
C GLY A 125 -19.92 5.10 -10.58
N HIS A 126 -20.21 5.57 -9.36
CA HIS A 126 -20.88 4.75 -8.33
C HIS A 126 -22.40 4.82 -8.45
N SER A 127 -23.08 3.67 -8.40
CA SER A 127 -24.56 3.57 -8.40
C SER A 127 -25.17 4.13 -7.12
N VAL A 128 -24.45 4.07 -6.00
CA VAL A 128 -24.88 4.57 -4.69
C VAL A 128 -23.74 5.30 -3.97
N ALA A 129 -24.08 6.13 -3.00
CA ALA A 129 -23.09 6.79 -2.18
C ALA A 129 -22.35 5.77 -1.28
N ARG A 130 -21.04 5.66 -1.45
CA ARG A 130 -20.16 4.75 -0.68
C ARG A 130 -18.79 5.32 -0.39
N GLY A 131 -18.49 6.52 -0.83
CA GLY A 131 -17.21 7.18 -0.56
C GLY A 131 -17.10 7.58 0.89
N CYS A 132 -16.19 6.94 1.63
CA CYS A 132 -15.79 7.33 2.98
C CYS A 132 -14.57 8.23 2.88
N ILE A 133 -14.60 9.39 3.54
CA ILE A 133 -13.52 10.38 3.50
C ILE A 133 -12.88 10.47 4.89
N THR A 134 -11.55 10.53 4.96
CA THR A 134 -10.85 10.81 6.23
C THR A 134 -11.30 12.15 6.80
N LEU A 135 -11.31 12.29 8.12
CA LEU A 135 -11.71 13.53 8.78
C LEU A 135 -10.85 14.73 8.33
N SER A 136 -9.60 14.48 8.01
CA SER A 136 -8.67 15.51 7.48
C SER A 136 -8.84 15.82 6.00
N GLY A 137 -9.59 15.02 5.25
CA GLY A 137 -9.77 15.19 3.80
C GLY A 137 -8.52 14.88 2.97
N THR A 138 -7.59 14.07 3.49
CA THR A 138 -6.35 13.71 2.76
C THR A 138 -5.90 12.28 3.03
N GLY A 139 -5.37 11.64 1.98
CA GLY A 139 -4.75 10.31 2.07
C GLY A 139 -3.45 10.29 2.88
N SER A 140 -2.80 11.46 3.01
CA SER A 140 -1.61 11.62 3.85
C SER A 140 -1.82 11.11 5.27
N THR A 141 -3.00 11.32 5.84
CA THR A 141 -3.34 10.84 7.19
C THR A 141 -3.22 9.32 7.30
N ILE A 142 -3.72 8.58 6.31
CA ILE A 142 -3.64 7.11 6.30
C ILE A 142 -2.18 6.67 6.21
N ILE A 143 -1.44 7.26 5.28
CA ILE A 143 -0.04 6.91 5.03
C ILE A 143 0.84 7.21 6.24
N MET A 144 0.75 8.41 6.79
CA MET A 144 1.62 8.82 7.90
C MET A 144 1.36 7.99 9.16
N LYS A 145 0.09 7.74 9.50
CA LYS A 145 -0.26 6.85 10.62
C LYS A 145 0.22 5.41 10.40
N GLY A 146 0.10 4.88 9.18
CA GLY A 146 0.59 3.54 8.86
C GLY A 146 2.12 3.43 8.88
N ILE A 147 2.85 4.39 8.32
CA ILE A 147 4.31 4.43 8.38
C ILE A 147 4.81 4.57 9.82
N GLU A 148 4.15 5.41 10.62
CA GLU A 148 4.46 5.53 12.04
C GLU A 148 4.23 4.21 12.78
N LYS A 149 3.09 3.56 12.54
CA LYS A 149 2.76 2.24 13.11
C LYS A 149 3.82 1.20 12.74
N ALA A 150 4.20 1.11 11.46
CA ALA A 150 5.23 0.18 11.01
C ALA A 150 6.58 0.44 11.72
N LYS A 151 6.98 1.72 11.85
CA LYS A 151 8.20 2.11 12.58
C LYS A 151 8.14 1.75 14.06
N GLN A 152 7.01 1.99 14.72
CA GLN A 152 6.80 1.60 16.14
C GLN A 152 6.93 0.08 16.33
N GLN A 153 6.57 -0.70 15.32
CA GLN A 153 6.73 -2.15 15.28
C GLN A 153 8.13 -2.62 14.83
N GLY A 154 9.07 -1.69 14.58
CA GLY A 154 10.44 -1.99 14.22
C GLY A 154 10.78 -2.00 12.74
N ALA A 155 9.85 -1.60 11.85
CA ALA A 155 10.17 -1.46 10.44
C ALA A 155 11.19 -0.33 10.19
N LYS A 156 12.15 -0.58 9.30
CA LYS A 156 13.01 0.46 8.74
C LYS A 156 12.37 1.07 7.49
N VAL A 157 12.56 2.38 7.31
CA VAL A 157 12.15 3.07 6.07
C VAL A 157 13.38 3.71 5.44
N MET A 158 13.67 3.34 4.21
CA MET A 158 14.79 3.87 3.43
C MET A 158 14.24 4.69 2.27
N THR A 159 14.17 6.01 2.45
CA THR A 159 13.85 6.95 1.37
C THR A 159 15.07 7.21 0.49
N ARG A 160 14.88 7.86 -0.66
CA ARG A 160 15.94 8.09 -1.66
C ARG A 160 16.70 6.81 -1.97
N THR A 161 15.97 5.71 -2.09
CA THR A 161 16.53 4.39 -2.36
C THR A 161 15.82 3.79 -3.55
N TYR A 162 16.53 3.75 -4.67
CA TYR A 162 16.04 3.28 -5.96
C TYR A 162 16.33 1.79 -6.11
N VAL A 163 15.35 0.99 -6.50
CA VAL A 163 15.54 -0.43 -6.81
C VAL A 163 15.99 -0.56 -8.25
N GLU A 164 17.23 -1.06 -8.46
CA GLU A 164 17.79 -1.33 -9.78
C GLU A 164 17.37 -2.70 -10.32
N ASP A 165 17.34 -3.70 -9.43
CA ASP A 165 17.09 -5.08 -9.88
C ASP A 165 16.58 -5.97 -8.73
N VAL A 166 15.86 -7.02 -9.12
CA VAL A 166 15.45 -8.11 -8.23
C VAL A 166 16.39 -9.29 -8.40
N ILE A 167 17.05 -9.67 -7.32
CA ILE A 167 18.04 -10.75 -7.31
C ILE A 167 17.33 -12.05 -6.99
N ARG A 168 17.53 -13.07 -7.84
CA ARG A 168 16.97 -14.41 -7.67
C ARG A 168 17.97 -15.47 -8.08
N GLU A 169 17.77 -16.68 -7.57
CA GLU A 169 18.46 -17.87 -8.07
C GLU A 169 18.02 -18.18 -9.50
N GLU A 170 18.87 -18.86 -10.26
CA GLU A 170 18.53 -19.26 -11.63
C GLU A 170 17.28 -20.17 -11.60
N GLY A 171 16.19 -19.71 -12.27
CA GLY A 171 14.90 -20.41 -12.27
C GLY A 171 14.19 -20.50 -10.91
N GLY A 172 14.68 -19.82 -9.87
CA GLY A 172 14.29 -20.04 -8.49
C GLY A 172 13.82 -18.81 -7.72
N ARG A 173 14.01 -18.91 -6.43
CA ARG A 173 13.53 -18.00 -5.40
C ARG A 173 14.12 -16.59 -5.54
N VAL A 174 13.32 -15.57 -5.24
CA VAL A 174 13.80 -14.21 -5.01
C VAL A 174 14.60 -14.16 -3.71
N LEU A 175 15.82 -13.64 -3.77
CA LEU A 175 16.75 -13.57 -2.65
C LEU A 175 16.86 -12.17 -2.04
N GLY A 176 16.53 -11.12 -2.83
CA GLY A 176 16.65 -9.74 -2.39
C GLY A 176 16.71 -8.75 -3.55
N LEU A 177 17.28 -7.59 -3.28
CA LEU A 177 17.30 -6.45 -4.19
C LEU A 177 18.71 -5.88 -4.36
N LYS A 178 19.01 -5.40 -5.57
CA LYS A 178 20.07 -4.43 -5.83
C LYS A 178 19.44 -3.05 -5.80
N VAL A 179 19.93 -2.17 -4.96
CA VAL A 179 19.39 -0.83 -4.75
C VAL A 179 20.46 0.24 -4.87
N ARG A 180 20.06 1.50 -5.07
CA ARG A 180 20.92 2.70 -4.95
C ARG A 180 20.41 3.56 -3.82
N THR A 181 21.20 3.67 -2.76
CA THR A 181 20.94 4.59 -1.63
C THR A 181 21.50 5.98 -1.92
N GLY A 182 20.80 7.03 -1.49
CA GLY A 182 21.14 8.40 -1.84
C GLY A 182 20.73 8.78 -3.27
N TYR A 183 19.76 8.08 -3.82
CA TYR A 183 19.19 8.33 -5.14
C TYR A 183 18.66 9.76 -5.29
N LYS A 184 18.97 10.40 -6.42
CA LYS A 184 18.51 11.75 -6.79
C LYS A 184 17.63 11.66 -8.04
N PHE A 185 16.33 11.69 -7.86
CA PHE A 185 15.38 11.66 -8.98
C PHE A 185 15.63 12.82 -9.95
N PRO A 186 15.61 12.60 -11.28
CA PRO A 186 15.38 11.32 -11.98
C PRO A 186 16.66 10.56 -12.39
N ASP A 187 17.83 10.90 -11.84
CA ASP A 187 19.11 10.31 -12.22
C ASP A 187 19.30 8.90 -11.65
N ALA A 188 18.99 7.88 -12.46
CA ALA A 188 19.11 6.47 -12.09
C ALA A 188 20.57 6.01 -11.84
N SER A 189 21.58 6.79 -12.24
CA SER A 189 22.99 6.49 -11.97
C SER A 189 23.44 7.02 -10.60
N SER A 190 22.66 7.92 -9.99
CA SER A 190 22.99 8.56 -8.71
C SER A 190 22.94 7.58 -7.54
N GLY A 191 23.63 7.94 -6.47
CA GLY A 191 23.66 7.16 -5.23
C GLY A 191 24.65 5.98 -5.26
N THR A 192 24.68 5.24 -4.16
CA THR A 192 25.61 4.13 -3.94
C THR A 192 24.89 2.79 -4.05
N VAL A 193 25.45 1.86 -4.81
CA VAL A 193 24.91 0.51 -4.94
C VAL A 193 25.02 -0.24 -3.63
N ARG A 194 23.92 -0.88 -3.22
CA ARG A 194 23.84 -1.77 -2.07
C ARG A 194 22.99 -3.00 -2.39
N TYR A 195 23.18 -4.04 -1.61
CA TYR A 195 22.46 -5.31 -1.75
C TYR A 195 21.69 -5.61 -0.47
N ILE A 196 20.37 -5.74 -0.58
CA ILE A 196 19.47 -6.01 0.54
C ILE A 196 18.89 -7.42 0.39
N ARG A 197 19.16 -8.29 1.35
CA ARG A 197 18.63 -9.65 1.36
C ARG A 197 17.21 -9.67 1.92
N ALA A 198 16.33 -10.45 1.28
CA ALA A 198 15.03 -10.82 1.78
C ALA A 198 15.04 -12.30 2.20
N ALA A 199 15.03 -12.55 3.51
CA ALA A 199 15.09 -13.91 4.02
C ALA A 199 13.81 -14.71 3.73
N LYS A 200 12.65 -14.02 3.69
CA LYS A 200 11.33 -14.64 3.45
C LYS A 200 10.69 -14.18 2.15
N ALA A 201 10.54 -12.86 1.96
CA ALA A 201 9.81 -12.33 0.80
C ALA A 201 10.24 -10.93 0.38
N VAL A 202 10.04 -10.63 -0.90
CA VAL A 202 10.00 -9.27 -1.45
C VAL A 202 8.57 -8.97 -1.86
N VAL A 203 8.04 -7.82 -1.41
CA VAL A 203 6.72 -7.31 -1.79
C VAL A 203 6.92 -6.16 -2.77
N LEU A 204 6.45 -6.31 -4.02
CA LEU A 204 6.50 -5.26 -5.03
C LEU A 204 5.21 -4.43 -4.96
N ALA A 205 5.28 -3.25 -4.37
CA ALA A 205 4.16 -2.33 -4.15
C ALA A 205 4.46 -0.90 -4.67
N HIS A 206 5.20 -0.82 -5.76
CA HIS A 206 5.76 0.45 -6.28
C HIS A 206 4.84 1.17 -7.27
N GLY A 207 3.68 0.59 -7.61
CA GLY A 207 2.71 1.15 -8.56
C GLY A 207 3.07 0.96 -10.01
#